data_7086b247bddf581cd18f20388f678e16
#
_entry.id   7086b247bddf581cd18f20388f678e16
#
_cell.length_a   1.000
_cell.length_b   1.000
_cell.length_c   1.000
_cell.angle_alpha   90.00
_cell.angle_beta   90.00
_cell.angle_gamma   90.00
#
_symmetry.space_group_name_H-M   'P 1'
#
loop_
_entity.id
_entity.type
_entity.pdbx_description
1 polymer ?
#
loop_
_entity_poly.entity_id
_entity_poly.type
_entity_poly.pdbx_seq_one_letter_code
_entity_poly.pdbx_strand_id
1 'polypeptide(L)'
;DLGNFFGGGMSGYLIKRGWPVGAARKALVVFGGTGVLLLIPTIFTVKLFWITLLFGLATFSYASFTTIANVLPSDLYSSESVASVSGLSGTGAGIGTIIAFELVGHFSDARQTMATHAFDPIMIVAGLIPFIGMLLVLLLVRNTAATDQGLVRRI
;
A
#
# COMPACT_ATOMS: atom_id res chain seq x y z
N ASP A 1 6.01 -0.92 12.17
CA ASP A 1 6.34 -2.37 12.11
C ASP A 1 5.13 -3.28 12.42
N LEU A 2 4.24 -2.91 13.35
CA LEU A 2 3.05 -3.72 13.67
C LEU A 2 2.18 -4.00 12.43
N GLY A 3 2.02 -3.01 11.54
CA GLY A 3 1.28 -3.18 10.30
C GLY A 3 1.91 -4.21 9.35
N ASN A 4 3.23 -4.29 9.31
CA ASN A 4 3.94 -5.29 8.52
C ASN A 4 3.69 -6.71 9.04
N PHE A 5 3.77 -6.90 10.36
CA PHE A 5 3.43 -8.18 10.99
C PHE A 5 1.98 -8.56 10.77
N PHE A 6 1.07 -7.60 10.90
CA PHE A 6 -0.35 -7.82 10.65
C PHE A 6 -0.59 -8.21 9.19
N GLY A 7 -0.04 -7.47 8.23
CA GLY A 7 -0.20 -7.75 6.79
C GLY A 7 0.28 -9.15 6.41
N GLY A 8 1.51 -9.51 6.81
CA GLY A 8 2.07 -10.83 6.55
C GLY A 8 1.33 -11.94 7.29
N GLY A 9 1.13 -11.77 8.60
CA GLY A 9 0.48 -12.77 9.46
C GLY A 9 -0.97 -13.03 9.09
N MET A 10 -1.77 -11.97 8.86
CA MET A 10 -3.18 -12.10 8.48
C MET A 10 -3.32 -12.76 7.11
N SER A 11 -2.47 -12.40 6.14
CA SER A 11 -2.44 -13.08 4.84
C SER A 11 -2.16 -14.57 4.99
N GLY A 12 -1.13 -14.95 5.76
CA GLY A 12 -0.80 -16.35 6.04
C GLY A 12 -1.93 -17.08 6.77
N TYR A 13 -2.61 -16.42 7.71
CA TYR A 13 -3.76 -16.97 8.43
C TYR A 13 -4.95 -17.24 7.51
N LEU A 14 -5.29 -16.31 6.60
CA LEU A 14 -6.36 -16.49 5.64
C LEU A 14 -6.08 -17.67 4.68
N ILE A 15 -4.84 -17.79 4.21
CA ILE A 15 -4.40 -18.91 3.36
C ILE A 15 -4.52 -20.25 4.11
N LYS A 16 -4.09 -20.30 5.38
CA LYS A 16 -4.27 -21.50 6.22
C LYS A 16 -5.73 -21.87 6.45
N ARG A 17 -6.65 -20.91 6.39
CA ARG A 17 -8.09 -21.12 6.45
C ARG A 17 -8.71 -21.57 5.12
N GLY A 18 -7.92 -21.81 4.10
CA GLY A 18 -8.37 -22.30 2.80
C GLY A 18 -8.71 -21.21 1.80
N TRP A 19 -8.38 -19.95 2.06
CA TRP A 19 -8.55 -18.89 1.08
C TRP A 19 -7.51 -19.03 -0.04
N PRO A 20 -7.92 -18.84 -1.32
CA PRO A 20 -6.95 -18.75 -2.42
C PRO A 20 -5.93 -17.63 -2.14
N VAL A 21 -4.66 -17.87 -2.45
CA VAL A 21 -3.56 -16.90 -2.19
C VAL A 21 -3.90 -15.53 -2.76
N GLY A 22 -4.38 -15.48 -4.01
CA GLY A 22 -4.77 -14.22 -4.66
C GLY A 22 -5.89 -13.46 -3.93
N ALA A 23 -6.90 -14.19 -3.40
CA ALA A 23 -7.99 -13.56 -2.64
C ALA A 23 -7.52 -13.02 -1.28
N ALA A 24 -6.68 -13.78 -0.57
CA ALA A 24 -6.10 -13.35 0.70
C ALA A 24 -5.23 -12.08 0.52
N ARG A 25 -4.40 -12.04 -0.54
CA ARG A 25 -3.59 -10.86 -0.87
C ARG A 25 -4.47 -9.65 -1.20
N LYS A 26 -5.49 -9.83 -2.07
CA LYS A 26 -6.41 -8.75 -2.44
C LYS A 26 -7.18 -8.21 -1.25
N ALA A 27 -7.63 -9.04 -0.33
CA ALA A 27 -8.33 -8.59 0.88
C ALA A 27 -7.47 -7.62 1.71
N LEU A 28 -6.18 -7.92 1.86
CA LEU A 28 -5.27 -7.04 2.61
C LEU A 28 -4.86 -5.81 1.83
N VAL A 29 -4.76 -5.89 0.51
CA VAL A 29 -4.55 -4.72 -0.34
C VAL A 29 -5.75 -3.76 -0.22
N VAL A 30 -6.98 -4.27 -0.21
CA VAL A 30 -8.19 -3.47 0.01
C VAL A 30 -8.19 -2.86 1.41
N PHE A 31 -7.92 -3.66 2.45
CA PHE A 31 -7.83 -3.17 3.83
C PHE A 31 -6.79 -2.05 3.95
N GLY A 32 -5.57 -2.28 3.46
CA GLY A 32 -4.48 -1.32 3.55
C GLY A 32 -4.74 -0.05 2.72
N GLY A 33 -5.15 -0.20 1.45
CA GLY A 33 -5.41 0.93 0.55
C GLY A 33 -6.58 1.81 1.00
N THR A 34 -7.66 1.21 1.54
CA THR A 34 -8.77 1.98 2.12
C THR A 34 -8.40 2.62 3.46
N GLY A 35 -7.64 1.92 4.30
CA GLY A 35 -7.23 2.42 5.61
C GLY A 35 -6.32 3.65 5.55
N VAL A 36 -5.52 3.79 4.48
CA VAL A 36 -4.69 5.01 4.29
C VAL A 36 -5.53 6.27 4.06
N LEU A 37 -6.76 6.14 3.57
CA LEU A 37 -7.67 7.30 3.43
C LEU A 37 -7.99 7.97 4.77
N LEU A 38 -7.71 7.32 5.91
CA LEU A 38 -7.80 7.94 7.24
C LEU A 38 -6.83 9.12 7.44
N LEU A 39 -5.87 9.34 6.55
CA LEU A 39 -5.09 10.58 6.51
C LEU A 39 -5.94 11.80 6.17
N ILE A 40 -6.98 11.65 5.34
CA ILE A 40 -7.79 12.79 4.88
C ILE A 40 -8.57 13.44 6.03
N PRO A 41 -9.27 12.69 6.92
CA PRO A 41 -9.96 13.29 8.08
C PRO A 41 -9.05 14.02 9.06
N THR A 42 -7.73 13.79 9.05
CA THR A 42 -6.81 14.52 9.94
C THR A 42 -6.80 16.02 9.68
N ILE A 43 -7.13 16.45 8.46
CA ILE A 43 -7.19 17.87 8.05
C ILE A 43 -8.30 18.62 8.81
N PHE A 44 -9.38 17.92 9.13
CA PHE A 44 -10.58 18.54 9.76
C PHE A 44 -10.53 18.55 11.28
N THR A 45 -9.48 18.05 11.91
CA THR A 45 -9.37 17.99 13.36
C THR A 45 -8.13 18.72 13.86
N VAL A 46 -8.31 19.49 14.93
CA VAL A 46 -7.22 20.20 15.62
C VAL A 46 -6.81 19.52 16.92
N LYS A 47 -7.53 18.47 17.34
CA LYS A 47 -7.24 17.75 18.58
C LYS A 47 -6.09 16.75 18.35
N LEU A 48 -4.98 16.97 19.03
CA LEU A 48 -3.76 16.14 18.90
C LEU A 48 -4.05 14.64 19.06
N PHE A 49 -4.92 14.25 19.97
CA PHE A 49 -5.29 12.85 20.19
C PHE A 49 -5.87 12.21 18.91
N TRP A 50 -6.82 12.88 18.24
CA TRP A 50 -7.44 12.35 17.02
C TRP A 50 -6.48 12.36 15.84
N ILE A 51 -5.64 13.39 15.71
CA ILE A 51 -4.61 13.43 14.67
C ILE A 51 -3.67 12.23 14.83
N THR A 52 -3.15 12.01 16.05
CA THR A 52 -2.23 10.90 16.33
C THR A 52 -2.88 9.54 16.09
N LEU A 53 -4.14 9.37 16.49
CA LEU A 53 -4.88 8.12 16.30
C LEU A 53 -5.12 7.81 14.82
N LEU A 54 -5.64 8.78 14.06
CA LEU A 54 -5.94 8.62 12.64
C LEU A 54 -4.66 8.39 11.84
N PHE A 55 -3.60 9.16 12.13
CA PHE A 55 -2.30 9.00 11.49
C PHE A 55 -1.67 7.63 11.80
N GLY A 56 -1.77 7.19 13.06
CA GLY A 56 -1.30 5.86 13.48
C GLY A 56 -2.02 4.72 12.76
N LEU A 57 -3.36 4.81 12.64
CA LEU A 57 -4.17 3.83 11.91
C LEU A 57 -3.88 3.84 10.40
N ALA A 58 -3.72 5.02 9.81
CA ALA A 58 -3.36 5.15 8.40
C ALA A 58 -1.96 4.55 8.12
N THR A 59 -0.98 4.85 8.97
CA THR A 59 0.39 4.30 8.85
C THR A 59 0.41 2.79 9.05
N PHE A 60 -0.38 2.26 10.00
CA PHE A 60 -0.56 0.82 10.18
C PHE A 60 -1.14 0.15 8.93
N SER A 61 -2.15 0.76 8.33
CA SER A 61 -2.79 0.28 7.11
C SER A 61 -1.83 0.33 5.92
N TYR A 62 -1.06 1.42 5.79
CA TYR A 62 -0.03 1.56 4.77
C TYR A 62 1.06 0.49 4.88
N ALA A 63 1.55 0.23 6.10
CA ALA A 63 2.55 -0.81 6.33
C ALA A 63 2.01 -2.20 5.95
N SER A 64 0.76 -2.50 6.26
CA SER A 64 0.10 -3.74 5.83
C SER A 64 0.00 -3.84 4.31
N PHE A 65 -0.35 -2.74 3.62
CA PHE A 65 -0.42 -2.65 2.17
C PHE A 65 0.94 -2.90 1.51
N THR A 66 1.99 -2.21 1.96
CA THR A 66 3.34 -2.32 1.40
C THR A 66 3.94 -3.71 1.58
N THR A 67 3.66 -4.37 2.69
CA THR A 67 4.07 -5.76 2.92
C THR A 67 3.53 -6.68 1.82
N ILE A 68 2.24 -6.56 1.50
CA ILE A 68 1.63 -7.37 0.44
C ILE A 68 2.13 -6.97 -0.94
N ALA A 69 2.28 -5.66 -1.20
CA ALA A 69 2.82 -5.16 -2.47
C ALA A 69 4.22 -5.70 -2.76
N ASN A 70 5.08 -5.81 -1.75
CA ASN A 70 6.43 -6.34 -1.87
C ASN A 70 6.46 -7.87 -2.12
N VAL A 71 5.45 -8.60 -1.67
CA VAL A 71 5.35 -10.06 -1.90
C VAL A 71 4.71 -10.37 -3.26
N LEU A 72 3.91 -9.45 -3.81
CA LEU A 72 3.15 -9.65 -5.04
C LEU A 72 4.01 -10.09 -6.25
N PRO A 73 5.22 -9.54 -6.50
CA PRO A 73 6.07 -10.02 -7.57
C PRO A 73 6.41 -11.51 -7.46
N SER A 74 6.68 -12.03 -6.26
CA SER A 74 6.99 -13.45 -6.05
C SER A 74 5.79 -14.37 -6.24
N ASP A 75 4.57 -13.84 -6.10
CA ASP A 75 3.33 -14.59 -6.32
C ASP A 75 2.92 -14.59 -7.81
N LEU A 76 3.39 -13.63 -8.62
CA LEU A 76 2.95 -13.40 -10.00
C LEU A 76 3.97 -13.84 -11.06
N TYR A 77 5.27 -13.80 -10.73
CA TYR A 77 6.35 -14.03 -11.68
C TYR A 77 7.15 -15.26 -11.33
N SER A 78 7.82 -15.87 -12.34
CA SER A 78 8.76 -16.97 -12.13
C SER A 78 10.00 -16.51 -11.34
N SER A 79 10.64 -17.44 -10.64
CA SER A 79 11.84 -17.16 -9.81
C SER A 79 12.94 -16.41 -10.55
N GLU A 80 13.08 -16.64 -11.86
CA GLU A 80 14.08 -15.98 -12.71
C GLU A 80 13.77 -14.50 -12.95
N SER A 81 12.48 -14.12 -12.98
CA SER A 81 12.02 -12.76 -13.28
C SER A 81 11.76 -11.91 -12.03
N VAL A 82 11.54 -12.54 -10.87
CA VAL A 82 11.21 -11.84 -9.63
C VAL A 82 12.25 -10.79 -9.25
N ALA A 83 13.55 -11.13 -9.36
CA ALA A 83 14.62 -10.21 -9.00
C ALA A 83 14.61 -8.94 -9.87
N SER A 84 14.43 -9.10 -11.19
CA SER A 84 14.39 -7.98 -12.13
C SER A 84 13.16 -7.10 -11.91
N VAL A 85 11.98 -7.72 -11.71
CA VAL A 85 10.73 -6.99 -11.46
C VAL A 85 10.79 -6.25 -10.13
N SER A 86 11.29 -6.89 -9.07
CA SER A 86 11.44 -6.26 -7.76
C SER A 86 12.47 -5.12 -7.79
N GLY A 87 13.58 -5.28 -8.51
CA GLY A 87 14.59 -4.24 -8.70
C GLY A 87 14.01 -3.03 -9.44
N LEU A 88 13.29 -3.26 -10.54
CA LEU A 88 12.62 -2.17 -11.29
C LEU A 88 11.58 -1.45 -10.43
N SER A 89 10.78 -2.19 -9.68
CA SER A 89 9.79 -1.63 -8.74
C SER A 89 10.47 -0.80 -7.65
N GLY A 90 11.57 -1.29 -7.06
CA GLY A 90 12.36 -0.56 -6.07
C GLY A 90 12.97 0.73 -6.62
N THR A 91 13.49 0.70 -7.85
CA THR A 91 14.02 1.89 -8.54
C THR A 91 12.90 2.92 -8.77
N GLY A 92 11.72 2.47 -9.24
CA GLY A 92 10.56 3.32 -9.42
C GLY A 92 10.10 3.95 -8.11
N ALA A 93 10.06 3.19 -7.03
CA ALA A 93 9.73 3.68 -5.69
C ALA A 93 10.75 4.72 -5.21
N GLY A 94 12.06 4.51 -5.44
CA GLY A 94 13.11 5.47 -5.10
C GLY A 94 12.94 6.81 -5.82
N ILE A 95 12.71 6.78 -7.13
CA ILE A 95 12.45 8.00 -7.92
C ILE A 95 11.19 8.71 -7.42
N GLY A 96 10.09 7.95 -7.17
CA GLY A 96 8.86 8.50 -6.61
C GLY A 96 9.06 9.17 -5.26
N THR A 97 9.91 8.61 -4.41
CA THR A 97 10.27 9.18 -3.10
C THR A 97 11.01 10.51 -3.25
N ILE A 98 11.98 10.61 -4.16
CA ILE A 98 12.69 11.86 -4.43
C ILE A 98 11.71 12.95 -4.87
N ILE A 99 10.85 12.64 -5.84
CA ILE A 99 9.84 13.58 -6.34
C ILE A 99 8.90 14.01 -5.20
N ALA A 100 8.47 13.07 -4.35
CA ALA A 100 7.60 13.37 -3.21
C ALA A 100 8.27 14.32 -2.21
N PHE A 101 9.54 14.12 -1.88
CA PHE A 101 10.28 15.02 -0.97
C PHE A 101 10.46 16.41 -1.55
N GLU A 102 10.77 16.54 -2.84
CA GLU A 102 10.87 17.85 -3.51
C GLU A 102 9.52 18.58 -3.48
N LEU A 103 8.42 17.88 -3.77
CA LEU A 103 7.08 18.47 -3.69
C LEU A 103 6.73 18.91 -2.27
N VAL A 104 6.99 18.07 -1.27
CA VAL A 104 6.75 18.41 0.15
C VAL A 104 7.57 19.62 0.57
N GLY A 105 8.86 19.67 0.20
CA GLY A 105 9.73 20.81 0.47
C GLY A 105 9.19 22.10 -0.14
N HIS A 106 8.88 22.07 -1.43
CA HIS A 106 8.36 23.23 -2.16
C HIS A 106 7.03 23.75 -1.58
N PHE A 107 6.10 22.86 -1.25
CA PHE A 107 4.82 23.26 -0.62
C PHE A 107 5.02 23.79 0.81
N SER A 108 5.97 23.24 1.57
CA SER A 108 6.29 23.70 2.91
C SER A 108 6.85 25.12 2.88
N ASP A 109 7.79 25.39 1.97
CA ASP A 109 8.43 26.71 1.84
C ASP A 109 7.46 27.78 1.33
N ALA A 110 6.64 27.44 0.32
CA ALA A 110 5.68 28.37 -0.26
C ALA A 110 4.55 28.78 0.71
N ARG A 111 4.32 28.01 1.78
CA ARG A 111 3.20 28.23 2.72
C ARG A 111 3.62 28.55 4.14
N GLN A 112 4.85 28.94 4.38
CA GLN A 112 5.33 29.37 5.71
C GLN A 112 4.48 30.48 6.35
N THR A 113 3.71 31.22 5.55
CA THR A 113 2.80 32.29 6.01
C THR A 113 1.39 31.78 6.39
N MET A 114 1.03 30.53 6.07
CA MET A 114 -0.29 29.92 6.34
C MET A 114 -0.15 28.74 7.31
N ALA A 115 0.06 29.03 8.58
CA ALA A 115 0.49 28.06 9.59
C ALA A 115 -0.43 26.85 9.84
N THR A 116 -1.73 26.94 9.55
CA THR A 116 -2.71 25.91 9.95
C THR A 116 -3.06 24.88 8.85
N HIS A 117 -2.89 25.19 7.57
CA HIS A 117 -3.33 24.34 6.46
C HIS A 117 -2.25 24.06 5.41
N ALA A 118 -0.98 24.26 5.77
CA ALA A 118 0.14 24.08 4.85
C ALA A 118 0.28 22.66 4.30
N PHE A 119 -0.03 21.65 5.10
CA PHE A 119 0.15 20.23 4.78
C PHE A 119 -1.10 19.53 4.24
N ASP A 120 -2.26 20.20 4.19
CA ASP A 120 -3.52 19.60 3.74
C ASP A 120 -3.42 18.94 2.36
N PRO A 121 -2.86 19.59 1.30
CA PRO A 121 -2.76 18.97 0.00
C PRO A 121 -1.86 17.74 0.00
N ILE A 122 -0.81 17.76 0.82
CA ILE A 122 0.14 16.64 0.95
C ILE A 122 -0.56 15.44 1.58
N MET A 123 -1.36 15.65 2.62
CA MET A 123 -2.12 14.59 3.29
C MET A 123 -3.16 13.96 2.36
N ILE A 124 -3.83 14.77 1.53
CA ILE A 124 -4.78 14.28 0.53
C ILE A 124 -4.06 13.41 -0.51
N VAL A 125 -2.96 13.90 -1.07
CA VAL A 125 -2.17 13.17 -2.08
C VAL A 125 -1.60 11.89 -1.48
N ALA A 126 -1.02 11.95 -0.27
CA ALA A 126 -0.49 10.79 0.43
C ALA A 126 -1.55 9.71 0.72
N GLY A 127 -2.78 10.12 1.00
CA GLY A 127 -3.90 9.19 1.18
C GLY A 127 -4.41 8.58 -0.13
N LEU A 128 -4.41 9.36 -1.21
CA LEU A 128 -4.97 8.93 -2.50
C LEU A 128 -4.03 8.01 -3.30
N ILE A 129 -2.71 8.22 -3.24
CA ILE A 129 -1.75 7.40 -4.02
C ILE A 129 -1.86 5.91 -3.70
N PRO A 130 -1.83 5.45 -2.44
CA PRO A 130 -2.00 4.03 -2.12
C PRO A 130 -3.40 3.50 -2.48
N PHE A 131 -4.43 4.34 -2.39
CA PHE A 131 -5.78 3.99 -2.81
C PHE A 131 -5.86 3.73 -4.32
N ILE A 132 -5.23 4.58 -5.14
CA ILE A 132 -5.11 4.35 -6.58
C ILE A 132 -4.30 3.08 -6.85
N GLY A 133 -3.20 2.86 -6.13
CA GLY A 133 -2.42 1.63 -6.19
C GLY A 133 -3.26 0.38 -5.89
N MET A 134 -4.11 0.44 -4.87
CA MET A 134 -5.07 -0.62 -4.58
C MET A 134 -6.01 -0.90 -5.76
N LEU A 135 -6.59 0.13 -6.36
CA LEU A 135 -7.48 -0.01 -7.51
C LEU A 135 -6.75 -0.66 -8.70
N LEU A 136 -5.51 -0.24 -8.97
CA LEU A 136 -4.68 -0.84 -10.02
C LEU A 136 -4.43 -2.33 -9.76
N VAL A 137 -4.09 -2.70 -8.52
CA VAL A 137 -3.88 -4.11 -8.16
C VAL A 137 -5.17 -4.91 -8.35
N LEU A 138 -6.33 -4.38 -7.95
CA LEU A 138 -7.62 -5.07 -8.11
C LEU A 138 -8.00 -5.26 -9.58
N LEU A 139 -7.69 -4.29 -10.44
CA LEU A 139 -8.04 -4.31 -11.85
C LEU A 139 -7.06 -5.16 -12.68
N LEU A 140 -5.75 -5.03 -12.43
CA LEU A 140 -4.73 -5.68 -13.26
C LEU A 140 -4.40 -7.10 -12.79
N VAL A 141 -4.41 -7.36 -11.48
CA VAL A 141 -4.15 -8.70 -10.96
C VAL A 141 -5.44 -9.53 -11.07
N ARG A 142 -5.65 -10.16 -12.22
CA ARG A 142 -6.72 -11.16 -12.40
C ARG A 142 -6.42 -12.37 -11.50
N ASN A 143 -7.49 -13.03 -11.03
CA ASN A 143 -7.35 -14.23 -10.22
C ASN A 143 -6.60 -15.32 -11.02
N THR A 144 -5.34 -15.51 -10.74
CA THR A 144 -4.47 -16.52 -11.34
C THR A 144 -4.81 -17.94 -10.84
N ALA A 145 -5.85 -18.10 -10.02
CA ALA A 145 -6.31 -19.38 -9.49
C ALA A 145 -6.79 -20.38 -10.57
N ALA A 146 -6.92 -19.97 -11.83
CA ALA A 146 -7.36 -20.85 -12.91
C ALA A 146 -6.20 -21.54 -13.66
N THR A 147 -4.96 -21.08 -13.53
CA THR A 147 -3.83 -21.58 -14.32
C THR A 147 -3.09 -22.72 -13.61
N ASP A 148 -3.09 -22.73 -12.29
CA ASP A 148 -2.31 -23.72 -11.50
C ASP A 148 -2.97 -25.12 -11.47
N GLN A 149 -4.29 -25.19 -11.60
CA GLN A 149 -4.98 -26.49 -11.68
C GLN A 149 -4.82 -27.19 -13.04
N GLY A 150 -4.42 -26.46 -14.06
CA GLY A 150 -4.18 -27.02 -15.39
C GLY A 150 -2.81 -27.67 -15.56
N LEU A 151 -1.81 -27.23 -14.81
CA LEU A 151 -0.44 -27.76 -14.90
C LEU A 151 -0.22 -29.00 -14.04
N VAL A 152 -0.85 -29.09 -12.87
CA VAL A 152 -0.75 -30.25 -11.97
C VAL A 152 -1.45 -31.50 -12.52
N ARG A 153 -2.38 -31.35 -13.48
CA ARG A 153 -3.06 -32.48 -14.15
C ARG A 153 -2.30 -33.07 -15.35
N ARG A 154 -1.13 -32.52 -15.69
CA ARG A 154 -0.33 -33.01 -16.84
C ARG A 154 1.02 -33.65 -16.46
N ILE A 155 1.26 -33.88 -15.18
CA ILE A 155 2.32 -34.74 -14.66
C ILE A 155 1.64 -35.91 -13.90
#